data_ad1542520c1acb62923933d41bb66155
#
_entry.id   ad1542520c1acb62923933d41bb66155
#
_cell.length_a   1.000
_cell.length_b   1.000
_cell.length_c   1.000
_cell.angle_alpha   90.00
_cell.angle_beta   90.00
_cell.angle_gamma   90.00
#
_symmetry.space_group_name_H-M   'P 1'
#
loop_
_entity.id
_entity.type
_entity.pdbx_description
1 polymer ?
#
loop_
_entity_poly.entity_id
_entity_poly.type
_entity_poly.pdbx_seq_one_letter_code
_entity_poly.pdbx_strand_id
1 'polypeptide(L)'
;MTAQMPAEERAERLPVWSDSGRVLQINEIFYSIEGEGLRVGEPTTFVRLARCNLRCPFCDTEFDRFTPMDIEDIAAEVARHPAEWVCLTGGEPLGQNLAALAGRLKEAGYKLHIETNGTIAPDPVLFELIDHWTVSPKCYPVVAGFARITELKYVVGRAFREERVEEHRADYVYLQPESSEPRYVQKALEILKRHPRWRLSTRIHKTLGLP
;
A
#
# COMPACT_ATOMS: atom_id res chain seq x y z
N MET A 1 14.72 9.79 -24.26
CA MET A 1 13.82 8.81 -24.91
C MET A 1 13.18 8.00 -23.80
N THR A 2 11.93 8.31 -23.45
CA THR A 2 11.15 7.57 -22.46
C THR A 2 10.78 6.22 -23.06
N ALA A 3 11.40 5.15 -22.59
CA ALA A 3 11.04 3.81 -23.00
C ALA A 3 9.56 3.56 -22.61
N GLN A 4 8.70 3.50 -23.60
CA GLN A 4 7.30 3.12 -23.39
C GLN A 4 7.26 1.66 -22.88
N MET A 5 6.55 1.43 -21.81
CA MET A 5 6.20 0.07 -21.36
C MET A 5 5.44 -0.66 -22.49
N PRO A 6 5.65 -1.98 -22.67
CA PRO A 6 4.83 -2.79 -23.57
C PRO A 6 3.34 -2.61 -23.26
N ALA A 7 2.49 -2.63 -24.29
CA ALA A 7 1.04 -2.41 -24.15
C ALA A 7 0.37 -3.39 -23.18
N GLU A 8 0.93 -4.59 -23.01
CA GLU A 8 0.47 -5.64 -22.09
C GLU A 8 0.75 -5.36 -20.61
N GLU A 9 1.58 -4.35 -20.30
CA GLU A 9 2.01 -4.00 -18.94
C GLU A 9 1.43 -2.65 -18.47
N ARG A 10 0.63 -1.98 -19.29
CA ARG A 10 -0.02 -0.72 -18.90
C ARG A 10 -1.23 -1.03 -18.03
N ALA A 11 -1.07 -0.85 -16.71
CA ALA A 11 -2.23 -0.74 -15.85
C ALA A 11 -3.10 0.45 -16.34
N GLU A 12 -4.36 0.21 -16.60
CA GLU A 12 -5.30 1.26 -17.01
C GLU A 12 -5.44 2.27 -15.87
N ARG A 13 -5.10 3.54 -16.12
CA ARG A 13 -5.24 4.59 -15.11
C ARG A 13 -6.66 5.12 -15.12
N LEU A 14 -7.39 4.83 -14.07
CA LEU A 14 -8.72 5.35 -13.84
C LEU A 14 -8.66 6.75 -13.17
N PRO A 15 -9.73 7.55 -13.24
CA PRO A 15 -9.79 8.85 -12.59
C PRO A 15 -9.58 8.76 -11.08
N VAL A 16 -8.92 9.76 -10.50
CA VAL A 16 -8.84 9.96 -9.06
C VAL A 16 -10.19 10.47 -8.55
N TRP A 17 -10.66 9.97 -7.43
CA TRP A 17 -11.92 10.38 -6.81
C TRP A 17 -11.61 11.37 -5.69
N SER A 18 -11.89 12.64 -5.90
CA SER A 18 -11.87 13.64 -4.83
C SER A 18 -13.26 13.76 -4.23
N ASP A 19 -13.32 13.72 -2.91
CA ASP A 19 -14.53 13.99 -2.13
C ASP A 19 -14.22 15.02 -1.02
N SER A 20 -15.20 15.33 -0.19
CA SER A 20 -15.04 16.25 0.93
C SER A 20 -14.12 15.70 2.04
N GLY A 21 -13.75 14.43 1.97
CA GLY A 21 -13.02 13.72 3.02
C GLY A 21 -13.87 13.36 4.25
N ARG A 22 -15.17 13.70 4.27
CA ARG A 22 -16.06 13.37 5.36
C ARG A 22 -16.69 11.98 5.20
N VAL A 23 -17.03 11.59 3.98
CA VAL A 23 -17.58 10.27 3.67
C VAL A 23 -16.61 9.57 2.74
N LEU A 24 -16.14 8.39 3.12
CA LEU A 24 -15.20 7.59 2.36
C LEU A 24 -15.86 6.32 1.84
N GLN A 25 -15.37 5.83 0.71
CA GLN A 25 -15.83 4.57 0.12
C GLN A 25 -15.00 3.42 0.70
N ILE A 26 -15.58 2.69 1.63
CA ILE A 26 -14.92 1.61 2.36
C ILE A 26 -15.33 0.26 1.77
N ASN A 27 -14.35 -0.57 1.42
CA ASN A 27 -14.57 -1.95 1.01
C ASN A 27 -14.79 -2.84 2.23
N GLU A 28 -13.86 -2.80 3.19
CA GLU A 28 -13.96 -3.54 4.45
C GLU A 28 -13.11 -2.91 5.56
N ILE A 29 -13.46 -3.19 6.82
CA ILE A 29 -12.62 -2.91 7.99
C ILE A 29 -12.48 -4.22 8.76
N PHE A 30 -11.25 -4.62 9.06
CA PHE A 30 -10.98 -5.89 9.73
C PHE A 30 -9.71 -5.84 10.58
N TYR A 31 -9.65 -6.73 11.57
CA TYR A 31 -8.48 -6.90 12.43
C TYR A 31 -7.68 -8.13 11.99
N SER A 32 -6.38 -7.97 11.87
CA SER A 32 -5.45 -9.04 11.54
C SER A 32 -4.04 -8.69 12.04
N ILE A 33 -3.03 -9.35 11.50
CA ILE A 33 -1.62 -8.97 11.64
C ILE A 33 -1.12 -8.35 10.33
N GLU A 34 -0.18 -7.40 10.43
CA GLU A 34 0.57 -6.97 9.25
C GLU A 34 1.32 -8.16 8.65
N GLY A 35 1.07 -8.44 7.40
CA GLY A 35 1.60 -9.63 6.74
C GLY A 35 2.82 -9.40 5.89
N GLU A 36 3.24 -8.14 5.70
CA GLU A 36 4.22 -7.73 4.72
C GLU A 36 5.18 -6.65 5.27
N GLY A 37 6.35 -6.51 4.63
CA GLY A 37 7.27 -5.41 4.90
C GLY A 37 7.88 -5.36 6.29
N LEU A 38 8.13 -4.15 6.77
CA LEU A 38 8.86 -3.90 8.03
C LEU A 38 8.06 -4.30 9.26
N ARG A 39 6.74 -4.16 9.19
CA ARG A 39 5.84 -4.36 10.33
C ARG A 39 5.24 -5.76 10.42
N VAL A 40 5.80 -6.72 9.70
CA VAL A 40 5.35 -8.13 9.71
C VAL A 40 5.15 -8.67 11.12
N GLY A 41 3.96 -9.23 11.39
CA GLY A 41 3.59 -9.83 12.65
C GLY A 41 2.92 -8.88 13.64
N GLU A 42 2.87 -7.58 13.38
CA GLU A 42 2.24 -6.62 14.28
C GLU A 42 0.72 -6.62 14.16
N PRO A 43 -0.04 -6.69 15.28
CA PRO A 43 -1.48 -6.54 15.28
C PRO A 43 -1.90 -5.21 14.64
N THR A 44 -2.82 -5.26 13.69
CA THR A 44 -3.19 -4.11 12.87
C THR A 44 -4.69 -4.17 12.54
N THR A 45 -5.39 -3.04 12.64
CA THR A 45 -6.71 -2.87 12.06
C THR A 45 -6.55 -2.29 10.66
N PHE A 46 -7.06 -2.98 9.67
CA PHE A 46 -7.03 -2.56 8.27
C PHE A 46 -8.31 -1.83 7.90
N VAL A 47 -8.17 -0.63 7.38
CA VAL A 47 -9.24 0.12 6.70
C VAL A 47 -8.96 0.02 5.21
N ARG A 48 -9.67 -0.88 4.55
CA ARG A 48 -9.55 -1.10 3.11
C ARG A 48 -10.48 -0.18 2.35
N LEU A 49 -9.90 0.81 1.71
CA LEU A 49 -10.61 1.74 0.84
C LEU A 49 -10.94 1.06 -0.49
N ALA A 50 -12.09 1.39 -1.02
CA ALA A 50 -12.52 0.91 -2.31
C ALA A 50 -11.89 1.70 -3.45
N ARG A 51 -12.00 1.14 -4.64
CA ARG A 51 -11.51 1.62 -5.92
C ARG A 51 -10.00 1.70 -6.02
N CYS A 52 -9.51 1.56 -7.22
CA CYS A 52 -8.10 1.74 -7.57
C CYS A 52 -8.03 2.43 -8.93
N ASN A 53 -7.07 3.32 -9.09
CA ASN A 53 -6.78 3.96 -10.38
C ASN A 53 -5.94 3.07 -11.32
N LEU A 54 -5.68 1.81 -10.91
CA LEU A 54 -4.97 0.80 -11.67
C LEU A 54 -5.78 -0.50 -11.74
N ARG A 55 -5.53 -1.31 -12.79
CA ARG A 55 -6.03 -2.69 -12.94
C ARG A 55 -4.84 -3.61 -13.19
N CYS A 56 -4.19 -4.02 -12.09
CA CYS A 56 -3.02 -4.89 -12.17
C CYS A 56 -3.44 -6.34 -12.37
N PRO A 57 -2.86 -7.09 -13.33
CA PRO A 57 -3.28 -8.47 -13.62
C PRO A 57 -3.00 -9.46 -12.47
N PHE A 58 -2.09 -9.10 -11.56
CA PHE A 58 -1.75 -9.90 -10.37
C PHE A 58 -2.45 -9.42 -9.09
N CYS A 59 -3.39 -8.46 -9.19
CA CYS A 59 -4.11 -7.95 -8.03
C CYS A 59 -5.04 -9.05 -7.47
N ASP A 60 -4.90 -9.30 -6.17
CA ASP A 60 -5.72 -10.27 -5.43
C ASP A 60 -6.76 -9.60 -4.53
N THR A 61 -6.87 -8.27 -4.61
CA THR A 61 -7.81 -7.48 -3.82
C THR A 61 -9.07 -7.18 -4.65
N GLU A 62 -10.23 -7.51 -4.12
CA GLU A 62 -11.52 -7.00 -4.59
C GLU A 62 -11.70 -5.60 -4.01
N PHE A 63 -11.89 -4.58 -4.84
CA PHE A 63 -12.00 -3.19 -4.42
C PHE A 63 -13.12 -2.41 -5.14
N ASP A 64 -13.93 -3.08 -5.94
CA ASP A 64 -15.03 -2.43 -6.67
C ASP A 64 -16.30 -2.30 -5.82
N ARG A 65 -16.48 -3.20 -4.83
CA ARG A 65 -17.58 -3.12 -3.87
C ARG A 65 -17.24 -2.16 -2.76
N PHE A 66 -18.21 -1.37 -2.32
CA PHE A 66 -18.01 -0.46 -1.21
C PHE A 66 -19.30 -0.06 -0.51
N THR A 67 -19.14 0.40 0.72
CA THR A 67 -20.14 1.10 1.50
C THR A 67 -19.63 2.52 1.76
N PRO A 68 -20.39 3.58 1.43
CA PRO A 68 -20.06 4.93 1.89
C PRO A 68 -20.17 4.98 3.43
N MET A 69 -19.10 5.41 4.11
CA MET A 69 -19.07 5.53 5.57
C MET A 69 -18.58 6.91 5.98
N ASP A 70 -19.25 7.53 6.95
CA ASP A 70 -18.76 8.75 7.60
C ASP A 70 -17.50 8.43 8.41
N ILE A 71 -16.56 9.39 8.52
CA ILE A 71 -15.30 9.18 9.23
C ILE A 71 -15.51 8.81 10.70
N GLU A 72 -16.59 9.28 11.34
CA GLU A 72 -16.90 8.90 12.74
C GLU A 72 -17.34 7.44 12.83
N ASP A 73 -18.10 6.93 11.85
CA ASP A 73 -18.48 5.52 11.78
C ASP A 73 -17.26 4.63 11.54
N ILE A 74 -16.32 5.07 10.68
CA ILE A 74 -15.05 4.38 10.45
C ILE A 74 -14.24 4.33 11.75
N ALA A 75 -14.10 5.46 12.44
CA ALA A 75 -13.37 5.54 13.71
C ALA A 75 -14.01 4.68 14.80
N ALA A 76 -15.35 4.65 14.87
CA ALA A 76 -16.10 3.80 15.80
C ALA A 76 -15.88 2.31 15.51
N GLU A 77 -15.85 1.90 14.22
CA GLU A 77 -15.56 0.51 13.85
C GLU A 77 -14.12 0.12 14.18
N VAL A 78 -13.14 0.99 13.88
CA VAL A 78 -11.74 0.80 14.25
C VAL A 78 -11.58 0.61 15.76
N ALA A 79 -12.30 1.39 16.58
CA ALA A 79 -12.24 1.32 18.05
C ALA A 79 -12.75 -0.01 18.64
N ARG A 80 -13.44 -0.84 17.86
CA ARG A 80 -13.87 -2.19 18.29
C ARG A 80 -12.74 -3.20 18.32
N HIS A 81 -11.60 -2.85 17.72
CA HIS A 81 -10.44 -3.73 17.58
C HIS A 81 -9.29 -3.31 18.50
N PRO A 82 -8.52 -4.25 19.08
CA PRO A 82 -7.52 -3.96 20.09
C PRO A 82 -6.15 -3.52 19.52
N ALA A 83 -6.05 -3.22 18.22
CA ALA A 83 -4.78 -2.82 17.62
C ALA A 83 -4.40 -1.36 17.92
N GLU A 84 -3.13 -1.12 18.17
CA GLU A 84 -2.54 0.22 18.23
C GLU A 84 -2.36 0.83 16.84
N TRP A 85 -2.18 -0.01 15.84
CA TRP A 85 -1.95 0.39 14.46
C TRP A 85 -3.21 0.29 13.60
N VAL A 86 -3.40 1.31 12.78
CA VAL A 86 -4.40 1.31 11.70
C VAL A 86 -3.69 1.43 10.36
N CYS A 87 -3.93 0.48 9.47
CA CYS A 87 -3.40 0.49 8.11
C CYS A 87 -4.48 0.98 7.13
N LEU A 88 -4.24 2.12 6.52
CA LEU A 88 -5.04 2.65 5.42
C LEU A 88 -4.53 2.04 4.11
N THR A 89 -5.29 1.12 3.55
CA THR A 89 -4.92 0.33 2.37
C THR A 89 -6.10 0.21 1.40
N GLY A 90 -6.09 -0.74 0.51
CA GLY A 90 -7.24 -1.09 -0.30
C GLY A 90 -6.95 -1.19 -1.77
N GLY A 91 -7.75 -0.51 -2.61
CA GLY A 91 -7.41 -0.23 -3.99
C GLY A 91 -6.24 0.75 -4.06
N GLU A 92 -6.54 2.05 -4.18
CA GLU A 92 -5.55 3.10 -3.99
C GLU A 92 -6.08 4.11 -2.97
N PRO A 93 -5.57 4.11 -1.74
CA PRO A 93 -6.10 4.97 -0.69
C PRO A 93 -5.94 6.47 -0.98
N LEU A 94 -4.85 6.87 -1.66
CA LEU A 94 -4.63 8.28 -2.04
C LEU A 94 -5.57 8.77 -3.15
N GLY A 95 -6.41 7.90 -3.69
CA GLY A 95 -7.52 8.27 -4.58
C GLY A 95 -8.68 8.96 -3.86
N GLN A 96 -8.73 8.88 -2.53
CA GLN A 96 -9.73 9.53 -1.67
C GLN A 96 -9.04 10.54 -0.73
N ASN A 97 -9.80 11.52 -0.22
CA ASN A 97 -9.27 12.51 0.72
C ASN A 97 -9.23 11.92 2.13
N LEU A 98 -8.05 11.54 2.59
CA LEU A 98 -7.83 10.85 3.87
C LEU A 98 -7.54 11.78 5.04
N ALA A 99 -7.32 13.09 4.81
CA ALA A 99 -6.81 14.00 5.82
C ALA A 99 -7.68 14.04 7.08
N ALA A 100 -9.00 14.13 6.91
CA ALA A 100 -9.93 14.18 8.04
C ALA A 100 -9.96 12.85 8.82
N LEU A 101 -10.00 11.69 8.15
CA LEU A 101 -9.94 10.39 8.81
C LEU A 101 -8.62 10.19 9.54
N ALA A 102 -7.49 10.49 8.89
CA ALA A 102 -6.18 10.36 9.50
C ALA A 102 -6.06 11.24 10.77
N GLY A 103 -6.50 12.51 10.69
CA GLY A 103 -6.55 13.41 11.86
C GLY A 103 -7.39 12.81 12.99
N ARG A 104 -8.59 12.34 12.68
CA ARG A 104 -9.52 11.75 13.67
C ARG A 104 -8.93 10.52 14.36
N LEU A 105 -8.24 9.65 13.61
CA LEU A 105 -7.59 8.46 14.16
C LEU A 105 -6.36 8.83 15.01
N LYS A 106 -5.58 9.83 14.59
CA LYS A 106 -4.45 10.35 15.40
C LYS A 106 -4.92 10.96 16.72
N GLU A 107 -6.00 11.74 16.73
CA GLU A 107 -6.62 12.28 17.95
C GLU A 107 -7.08 11.16 18.90
N ALA A 108 -7.50 10.01 18.36
CA ALA A 108 -7.84 8.85 19.15
C ALA A 108 -6.62 8.04 19.65
N GLY A 109 -5.39 8.45 19.28
CA GLY A 109 -4.14 7.85 19.77
C GLY A 109 -3.57 6.72 18.91
N TYR A 110 -4.15 6.44 17.73
CA TYR A 110 -3.64 5.40 16.85
C TYR A 110 -2.35 5.79 16.15
N LYS A 111 -1.51 4.80 15.86
CA LYS A 111 -0.42 4.88 14.89
C LYS A 111 -0.95 4.55 13.50
N LEU A 112 -0.57 5.34 12.49
CA LEU A 112 -1.09 5.19 11.15
C LEU A 112 -0.04 4.69 10.16
N HIS A 113 -0.42 3.68 9.42
CA HIS A 113 0.31 3.11 8.29
C HIS A 113 -0.50 3.35 7.02
N ILE A 114 0.14 3.67 5.90
CA ILE A 114 -0.50 3.74 4.59
C ILE A 114 0.23 2.85 3.59
N GLU A 115 -0.53 2.10 2.79
CA GLU A 115 -0.03 1.34 1.66
C GLU A 115 -0.58 1.91 0.36
N THR A 116 0.29 2.45 -0.50
CA THR A 116 -0.08 3.08 -1.77
C THR A 116 0.68 2.49 -2.96
N ASN A 117 0.11 2.57 -4.14
CA ASN A 117 0.77 2.16 -5.38
C ASN A 117 1.77 3.21 -5.94
N GLY A 118 1.87 4.37 -5.32
CA GLY A 118 2.83 5.41 -5.68
C GLY A 118 2.53 6.20 -6.96
N THR A 119 1.30 6.16 -7.45
CA THR A 119 0.90 6.87 -8.68
C THR A 119 0.13 8.17 -8.43
N ILE A 120 -0.26 8.43 -7.19
CA ILE A 120 -0.97 9.64 -6.76
C ILE A 120 -0.12 10.33 -5.71
N ALA A 121 0.11 11.64 -5.88
CA ALA A 121 0.81 12.42 -4.88
C ALA A 121 -0.05 12.58 -3.62
N PRO A 122 0.52 12.34 -2.42
CA PRO A 122 -0.22 12.53 -1.17
C PRO A 122 -0.48 14.01 -0.90
N ASP A 123 -1.59 14.30 -0.19
CA ASP A 123 -1.77 15.61 0.43
C ASP A 123 -0.62 15.82 1.44
N PRO A 124 0.08 16.98 1.42
CA PRO A 124 1.18 17.27 2.34
C PRO A 124 0.83 17.11 3.81
N VAL A 125 -0.40 17.38 4.23
CA VAL A 125 -0.84 17.22 5.63
C VAL A 125 -0.72 15.77 6.12
N LEU A 126 -0.80 14.79 5.24
CA LEU A 126 -0.67 13.39 5.61
C LEU A 126 0.72 13.03 6.13
N PHE A 127 1.77 13.79 5.80
CA PHE A 127 3.11 13.54 6.32
C PHE A 127 3.25 13.84 7.81
N GLU A 128 2.39 14.69 8.36
CA GLU A 128 2.31 14.96 9.81
C GLU A 128 1.50 13.89 10.55
N LEU A 129 0.61 13.19 9.84
CA LEU A 129 -0.37 12.27 10.44
C LEU A 129 0.04 10.80 10.30
N ILE A 130 0.66 10.42 9.19
CA ILE A 130 1.03 9.04 8.89
C ILE A 130 2.42 8.72 9.46
N ASP A 131 2.49 7.70 10.31
CA ASP A 131 3.73 7.28 10.95
C ASP A 131 4.58 6.36 10.06
N HIS A 132 3.94 5.55 9.20
CA HIS A 132 4.60 4.59 8.34
C HIS A 132 4.08 4.64 6.90
N TRP A 133 4.98 4.82 5.95
CA TRP A 133 4.67 4.93 4.52
C TRP A 133 5.22 3.73 3.76
N THR A 134 4.34 2.86 3.27
CA THR A 134 4.67 1.81 2.31
C THR A 134 4.23 2.24 0.92
N VAL A 135 5.19 2.41 0.03
CA VAL A 135 4.92 2.63 -1.40
C VAL A 135 5.25 1.35 -2.15
N SER A 136 4.26 0.79 -2.82
CA SER A 136 4.41 -0.43 -3.64
C SER A 136 4.27 -0.09 -5.13
N PRO A 137 5.35 0.36 -5.80
CA PRO A 137 5.24 0.89 -7.16
C PRO A 137 4.71 -0.15 -8.14
N LYS A 138 3.67 0.23 -8.88
CA LYS A 138 3.12 -0.55 -10.00
C LYS A 138 3.46 0.11 -11.35
N CYS A 139 3.85 1.39 -11.30
CA CYS A 139 4.34 2.17 -12.42
C CYS A 139 5.62 2.88 -12.00
N TYR A 140 6.46 3.24 -12.95
CA TYR A 140 7.74 3.91 -12.71
C TYR A 140 7.82 5.21 -13.49
N PRO A 141 8.46 6.25 -12.95
CA PRO A 141 8.90 6.38 -11.56
C PRO A 141 7.72 6.54 -10.58
N VAL A 142 7.98 6.41 -9.28
CA VAL A 142 7.06 6.86 -8.23
C VAL A 142 6.83 8.35 -8.41
N VAL A 143 5.58 8.82 -8.33
CA VAL A 143 5.28 10.24 -8.54
C VAL A 143 6.04 11.15 -7.56
N ALA A 144 6.26 12.38 -7.96
CA ALA A 144 6.78 13.41 -7.07
C ALA A 144 5.79 13.71 -5.93
N GLY A 145 6.26 14.36 -4.85
CA GLY A 145 5.42 14.78 -3.73
C GLY A 145 5.52 13.89 -2.49
N PHE A 146 6.16 12.72 -2.57
CA PHE A 146 6.49 11.96 -1.35
C PHE A 146 7.68 12.59 -0.63
N ALA A 147 7.41 13.30 0.48
CA ALA A 147 8.44 13.91 1.31
C ALA A 147 9.28 12.86 2.06
N ARG A 148 8.67 11.72 2.41
CA ARG A 148 9.34 10.54 2.98
C ARG A 148 8.65 9.27 2.52
N ILE A 149 9.42 8.19 2.44
CA ILE A 149 8.94 6.83 2.21
C ILE A 149 9.68 5.94 3.21
N THR A 150 8.95 5.24 4.08
CA THR A 150 9.57 4.30 5.01
C THR A 150 10.04 3.06 4.27
N GLU A 151 9.20 2.50 3.43
CA GLU A 151 9.59 1.34 2.62
C GLU A 151 9.04 1.41 1.18
N LEU A 152 9.91 1.05 0.24
CA LEU A 152 9.54 0.73 -1.13
C LEU A 152 9.43 -0.79 -1.25
N LYS A 153 8.22 -1.28 -1.57
CA LYS A 153 7.90 -2.70 -1.69
C LYS A 153 7.61 -3.08 -3.14
N TYR A 154 8.59 -3.63 -3.83
CA TYR A 154 8.50 -3.97 -5.24
C TYR A 154 8.00 -5.39 -5.46
N VAL A 155 6.96 -5.56 -6.28
CA VAL A 155 6.48 -6.87 -6.71
C VAL A 155 7.42 -7.44 -7.76
N VAL A 156 8.08 -8.56 -7.44
CA VAL A 156 9.02 -9.25 -8.32
C VAL A 156 8.28 -10.29 -9.14
N GLY A 157 7.86 -9.87 -10.32
CA GLY A 157 7.22 -10.70 -11.34
C GLY A 157 7.96 -10.63 -12.67
N ARG A 158 7.23 -10.91 -13.75
CA ARG A 158 7.77 -10.85 -15.12
C ARG A 158 8.23 -9.43 -15.50
N ALA A 159 7.44 -8.44 -15.10
CA ALA A 159 7.66 -7.03 -15.47
C ALA A 159 8.71 -6.33 -14.58
N PHE A 160 9.13 -6.93 -13.48
CA PHE A 160 10.08 -6.30 -12.57
C PHE A 160 11.44 -6.04 -13.25
N ARG A 161 11.95 -4.84 -13.06
CA ARG A 161 13.24 -4.36 -13.57
C ARG A 161 14.07 -3.78 -12.42
N GLU A 162 15.20 -4.43 -12.12
CA GLU A 162 16.10 -4.11 -11.01
C GLU A 162 16.66 -2.68 -11.13
N GLU A 163 17.00 -2.26 -12.36
CA GLU A 163 17.54 -0.94 -12.67
C GLU A 163 16.54 0.23 -12.48
N ARG A 164 15.28 -0.08 -12.22
CA ARG A 164 14.22 0.91 -11.95
C ARG A 164 13.93 1.10 -10.46
N VAL A 165 14.65 0.41 -9.59
CA VAL A 165 14.47 0.54 -8.14
C VAL A 165 15.04 1.88 -7.67
N GLU A 166 14.18 2.69 -7.04
CA GLU A 166 14.51 4.04 -6.55
C GLU A 166 14.95 3.99 -5.07
N GLU A 167 15.96 3.14 -4.75
CA GLU A 167 16.37 2.87 -3.36
C GLU A 167 16.72 4.13 -2.56
N HIS A 168 17.17 5.18 -3.23
CA HIS A 168 17.54 6.46 -2.60
C HIS A 168 16.34 7.24 -2.03
N ARG A 169 15.11 6.82 -2.32
CA ARG A 169 13.87 7.51 -1.90
C ARG A 169 13.26 6.94 -0.63
N ALA A 170 13.76 5.82 -0.11
CA ALA A 170 13.18 5.15 1.05
C ALA A 170 14.23 4.68 2.04
N ASP A 171 13.82 4.49 3.29
CA ASP A 171 14.67 3.93 4.33
C ASP A 171 14.94 2.45 4.08
N TYR A 172 13.95 1.73 3.55
CA TYR A 172 14.04 0.29 3.25
C TYR A 172 13.49 -0.04 1.86
N VAL A 173 14.12 -1.02 1.22
CA VAL A 173 13.63 -1.63 -0.03
C VAL A 173 13.28 -3.09 0.23
N TYR A 174 12.09 -3.47 -0.19
CA TYR A 174 11.59 -4.85 -0.12
C TYR A 174 11.30 -5.39 -1.52
N LEU A 175 11.69 -6.63 -1.72
CA LEU A 175 11.31 -7.42 -2.89
C LEU A 175 10.26 -8.45 -2.48
N GLN A 176 9.08 -8.38 -3.07
CA GLN A 176 7.97 -9.27 -2.80
C GLN A 176 7.68 -10.14 -4.02
N PRO A 177 7.94 -11.45 -3.96
CA PRO A 177 7.63 -12.35 -5.07
C PRO A 177 6.14 -12.32 -5.42
N GLU A 178 5.83 -12.08 -6.71
CA GLU A 178 4.47 -12.09 -7.22
C GLU A 178 3.80 -13.43 -6.93
N SER A 179 2.62 -13.39 -6.29
CA SER A 179 1.81 -14.55 -5.90
C SER A 179 2.56 -15.65 -5.14
N SER A 180 3.74 -15.34 -4.57
CA SER A 180 4.64 -16.29 -3.92
C SER A 180 5.06 -17.47 -4.84
N GLU A 181 5.02 -17.27 -6.15
CA GLU A 181 5.42 -18.30 -7.11
C GLU A 181 6.90 -18.66 -6.95
N PRO A 182 7.28 -19.95 -6.92
CA PRO A 182 8.66 -20.39 -6.69
C PRO A 182 9.69 -19.74 -7.62
N ARG A 183 9.35 -19.54 -8.90
CA ARG A 183 10.22 -18.88 -9.89
C ARG A 183 10.52 -17.42 -9.51
N TYR A 184 9.54 -16.71 -8.96
CA TYR A 184 9.73 -15.31 -8.54
C TYR A 184 10.40 -15.20 -7.17
N VAL A 185 10.21 -16.20 -6.30
CA VAL A 185 11.00 -16.33 -5.07
C VAL A 185 12.48 -16.48 -5.42
N GLN A 186 12.83 -17.41 -6.31
CA GLN A 186 14.23 -17.60 -6.75
C GLN A 186 14.79 -16.33 -7.40
N LYS A 187 14.02 -15.68 -8.28
CA LYS A 187 14.43 -14.40 -8.88
C LYS A 187 14.71 -13.33 -7.82
N ALA A 188 13.84 -13.18 -6.82
CA ALA A 188 14.05 -12.22 -5.75
C ALA A 188 15.31 -12.55 -4.93
N LEU A 189 15.52 -13.81 -4.58
CA LEU A 189 16.71 -14.25 -3.84
C LEU A 189 18.01 -14.01 -4.61
N GLU A 190 18.03 -14.22 -5.92
CA GLU A 190 19.21 -13.92 -6.76
C GLU A 190 19.50 -12.41 -6.82
N ILE A 191 18.47 -11.57 -6.84
CA ILE A 191 18.64 -10.10 -6.78
C ILE A 191 19.16 -9.69 -5.41
N LEU A 192 18.63 -10.22 -4.33
CA LEU A 192 19.07 -9.91 -2.96
C LEU A 192 20.53 -10.24 -2.70
N LYS A 193 21.11 -11.27 -3.36
CA LYS A 193 22.54 -11.56 -3.28
C LYS A 193 23.42 -10.41 -3.79
N ARG A 194 22.92 -9.61 -4.74
CA ARG A 194 23.60 -8.44 -5.30
C ARG A 194 23.34 -7.16 -4.52
N HIS A 195 22.21 -7.11 -3.79
CA HIS A 195 21.75 -5.96 -3.02
C HIS A 195 21.56 -6.32 -1.54
N PRO A 196 22.63 -6.44 -0.74
CA PRO A 196 22.56 -6.95 0.65
C PRO A 196 21.80 -6.01 1.61
N ARG A 197 21.49 -4.79 1.21
CA ARG A 197 20.65 -3.87 1.98
C ARG A 197 19.15 -4.04 1.73
N TRP A 198 18.78 -4.69 0.61
CA TRP A 198 17.39 -4.95 0.30
C TRP A 198 16.90 -6.18 1.05
N ARG A 199 15.60 -6.28 1.24
CA ARG A 199 14.96 -7.31 2.06
C ARG A 199 13.94 -8.09 1.25
N LEU A 200 13.71 -9.33 1.66
CA LEU A 200 12.59 -10.12 1.14
C LEU A 200 11.33 -9.77 1.93
N SER A 201 10.25 -9.44 1.24
CA SER A 201 8.90 -9.42 1.81
C SER A 201 8.17 -10.70 1.43
N THR A 202 7.55 -11.34 2.42
CA THR A 202 6.65 -12.47 2.22
C THR A 202 5.26 -12.04 2.64
N ARG A 203 4.24 -12.77 2.19
CA ARG A 203 2.86 -12.54 2.61
C ARG A 203 2.49 -13.56 3.68
N ILE A 204 2.97 -13.33 4.94
CA ILE A 204 2.80 -14.30 6.01
C ILE A 204 1.33 -14.55 6.34
N HIS A 205 0.46 -13.54 6.24
CA HIS A 205 -0.99 -13.68 6.43
C HIS A 205 -1.59 -14.74 5.50
N LYS A 206 -1.16 -14.80 4.21
CA LYS A 206 -1.60 -15.83 3.27
C LYS A 206 -1.15 -17.24 3.69
N THR A 207 0.06 -17.36 4.22
CA THR A 207 0.60 -18.64 4.71
C THR A 207 -0.17 -19.12 5.95
N LEU A 208 -0.62 -18.21 6.78
CA LEU A 208 -1.38 -18.50 7.99
C LEU A 208 -2.90 -18.59 7.75
N GLY A 209 -3.38 -18.34 6.53
CA GLY A 209 -4.81 -18.34 6.21
C GLY A 209 -5.59 -17.20 6.88
N LEU A 210 -4.91 -16.07 7.15
CA LEU A 210 -5.51 -14.86 7.73
C LEU A 210 -5.99 -13.90 6.62
N PRO A 211 -6.97 -13.03 6.92
CA PRO A 211 -7.43 -12.01 5.99
C PRO A 211 -6.34 -10.98 5.68
#